data_1279f86e8f124a14abc232f8efc3bbb8
#
_entry.id   1279f86e8f124a14abc232f8efc3bbb8
#
_cell.length_a   1.000
_cell.length_b   1.000
_cell.length_c   1.000
_cell.angle_alpha   90.00
_cell.angle_beta   90.00
_cell.angle_gamma   90.00
#
_symmetry.space_group_name_H-M   'P 1'
#
loop_
_entity.id
_entity.type
_entity.pdbx_description
1 polymer ?
#
loop_
_entity_poly.entity_id
_entity_poly.type
_entity_poly.pdbx_seq_one_letter_code
_entity_poly.pdbx_strand_id
1 'polypeptide(L)'
;MGKRKCVFAILLMASLVVMAGCTGITANDPIAKKTEPTHHQKQTTEESSKKEDHKQIEVKVIDPRTKSIVRTINPSEMGFHTDKEKYRKELERWAKELARGTETTPGIDQRMVLDRIDENGQIMKGKPQVILKESELVEKVMEASVNGGEVELPIYVTESGYKPEDIPNLDDVVLSSFSTYFNSGVVGRSKNIELSAQAINNVIVGVNDIFSFNTMVGPGTAENGYQPAKEIINKKLVDGIGGGICQTSSTLFNSIDQLGVKYIEWHNHSLSIGYVPAGRDATVAYGVKDFRFQNTTGVPLLIKTIYGKGKLTVEIRTSAEYQALYAQGH
;
A
#
# COMPACT_ATOMS: atom_id res chain seq x y z
N MET A 1 20.24 20.79 41.25
CA MET A 1 21.71 20.83 40.96
C MET A 1 22.04 19.60 40.11
N GLY A 2 22.67 19.80 38.96
CA GLY A 2 23.38 18.81 38.18
C GLY A 2 22.85 18.58 36.76
N LYS A 3 23.03 19.54 35.83
CA LYS A 3 22.87 19.35 34.38
C LYS A 3 24.06 18.55 33.85
N ARG A 4 23.83 17.41 33.16
CA ARG A 4 24.83 16.77 32.31
C ARG A 4 24.42 16.91 30.86
N LYS A 5 25.14 17.76 30.13
CA LYS A 5 25.10 17.88 28.66
C LYS A 5 26.00 16.78 28.09
N CYS A 6 25.49 15.93 27.23
CA CYS A 6 26.29 15.07 26.33
C CYS A 6 26.45 15.79 25.00
N VAL A 7 27.70 16.10 24.68
CA VAL A 7 28.16 16.65 23.42
C VAL A 7 28.51 15.47 22.52
N PHE A 8 27.86 15.33 21.35
CA PHE A 8 28.26 14.41 20.30
C PHE A 8 29.26 15.11 19.38
N ALA A 9 30.48 14.59 19.35
CA ALA A 9 31.53 15.01 18.43
C ALA A 9 31.36 14.28 17.10
N ILE A 10 31.25 15.06 16.04
CA ILE A 10 31.24 14.58 14.65
C ILE A 10 32.69 14.51 14.20
N LEU A 11 33.17 13.32 13.86
CA LEU A 11 34.48 13.11 13.25
C LEU A 11 34.30 13.12 11.71
N LEU A 12 34.86 14.17 11.09
CA LEU A 12 35.00 14.29 9.64
C LEU A 12 36.34 13.64 9.26
N MET A 13 36.32 12.53 8.51
CA MET A 13 37.50 11.97 7.85
C MET A 13 37.58 12.49 6.41
N ALA A 14 38.55 13.35 6.15
CA ALA A 14 38.93 13.76 4.82
C ALA A 14 40.05 12.82 4.31
N SER A 15 39.82 12.13 3.21
CA SER A 15 40.82 11.31 2.52
C SER A 15 41.46 12.15 1.40
N LEU A 16 42.71 12.52 1.56
CA LEU A 16 43.58 13.10 0.52
C LEU A 16 44.07 11.95 -0.37
N VAL A 17 43.86 12.06 -1.69
CA VAL A 17 44.55 11.26 -2.73
C VAL A 17 45.64 12.11 -3.32
N VAL A 18 46.88 11.68 -3.11
CA VAL A 18 48.09 12.27 -3.68
C VAL A 18 48.34 11.69 -5.08
N MET A 19 48.43 12.57 -6.07
CA MET A 19 48.91 12.23 -7.41
C MET A 19 50.43 12.44 -7.45
N ALA A 20 51.17 11.39 -7.77
CA ALA A 20 52.58 11.47 -8.06
C ALA A 20 52.81 11.21 -9.57
N GLY A 21 53.25 12.23 -10.29
CA GLY A 21 53.73 12.11 -11.65
C GLY A 21 55.20 11.72 -11.66
N CYS A 22 55.61 11.05 -12.76
CA CYS A 22 57.02 11.00 -13.13
C CYS A 22 57.15 11.15 -14.64
N THR A 23 57.94 12.15 -15.00
CA THR A 23 58.45 12.52 -16.31
C THR A 23 59.61 11.62 -16.70
N GLY A 24 59.79 11.39 -18.00
CA GLY A 24 61.01 10.81 -18.60
C GLY A 24 61.12 11.15 -20.08
N ILE A 25 61.95 12.13 -20.35
CA ILE A 25 62.38 12.61 -21.69
C ILE A 25 63.55 11.77 -22.12
N THR A 26 63.65 11.37 -23.40
CA THR A 26 64.88 11.55 -24.20
C THR A 26 64.60 11.41 -25.71
N ALA A 27 65.16 12.35 -26.41
CA ALA A 27 65.20 12.56 -27.84
C ALA A 27 66.19 11.63 -28.56
N ASN A 28 66.00 11.42 -29.88
CA ASN A 28 66.99 11.71 -30.91
C ASN A 28 66.49 11.34 -32.33
N ASP A 29 66.35 12.34 -33.17
CA ASP A 29 66.47 12.27 -34.66
C ASP A 29 67.92 11.98 -35.07
N PRO A 30 68.29 11.67 -36.36
CA PRO A 30 67.83 12.33 -37.59
C PRO A 30 67.89 11.56 -38.95
N ILE A 31 67.40 12.25 -40.01
CA ILE A 31 67.91 12.37 -41.41
C ILE A 31 67.40 11.40 -42.49
N ALA A 32 66.53 11.99 -43.32
CA ALA A 32 66.43 12.12 -44.76
C ALA A 32 66.89 11.07 -45.78
N LYS A 33 66.01 10.72 -46.73
CA LYS A 33 66.26 11.03 -48.19
C LYS A 33 65.02 10.76 -49.08
N LYS A 34 64.76 11.68 -49.89
CA LYS A 34 63.93 11.92 -51.05
C LYS A 34 63.97 10.85 -52.11
N THR A 35 62.85 10.49 -52.75
CA THR A 35 62.60 10.35 -54.18
C THR A 35 61.13 10.16 -54.50
N GLU A 36 60.56 11.03 -55.27
CA GLU A 36 59.36 10.92 -56.13
C GLU A 36 59.80 10.44 -57.54
N PRO A 37 58.85 10.19 -58.50
CA PRO A 37 57.42 9.92 -58.54
C PRO A 37 57.04 8.67 -59.38
N THR A 38 55.82 8.21 -59.41
CA THR A 38 55.08 7.84 -60.61
C THR A 38 53.60 7.62 -60.40
N HIS A 39 52.79 8.19 -61.28
CA HIS A 39 51.35 8.10 -61.42
C HIS A 39 50.80 6.65 -61.50
N HIS A 40 49.72 6.34 -60.76
CA HIS A 40 48.64 5.57 -61.29
C HIS A 40 47.35 5.99 -60.57
N GLN A 41 46.45 6.59 -61.32
CA GLN A 41 45.03 6.81 -60.93
C GLN A 41 44.33 5.45 -60.72
N LYS A 42 43.80 5.28 -59.57
CA LYS A 42 42.73 4.24 -59.29
C LYS A 42 41.58 4.96 -58.64
N GLN A 43 40.52 5.11 -59.42
CA GLN A 43 39.20 5.53 -58.91
C GLN A 43 38.78 4.62 -57.75
N THR A 44 38.71 5.19 -56.59
CA THR A 44 38.03 4.54 -55.44
C THR A 44 36.67 5.21 -55.32
N THR A 45 35.66 4.47 -55.67
CA THR A 45 34.26 4.78 -55.39
C THR A 45 34.11 4.96 -53.90
N GLU A 46 33.84 6.17 -53.45
CA GLU A 46 33.39 6.44 -52.09
C GLU A 46 31.99 5.87 -51.97
N GLU A 47 31.90 4.69 -51.41
CA GLU A 47 30.66 4.14 -50.85
C GLU A 47 30.35 4.95 -49.58
N SER A 48 29.55 6.01 -49.78
CA SER A 48 28.91 6.74 -48.68
C SER A 48 28.02 5.76 -47.92
N SER A 49 28.54 5.15 -46.87
CA SER A 49 27.73 4.47 -45.88
C SER A 49 26.87 5.53 -45.20
N LYS A 50 25.64 5.72 -45.69
CA LYS A 50 24.60 6.35 -44.91
C LYS A 50 24.47 5.51 -43.64
N LYS A 51 24.99 6.03 -42.51
CA LYS A 51 24.53 5.64 -41.19
C LYS A 51 23.04 6.00 -41.16
N GLU A 52 22.21 5.02 -41.37
CA GLU A 52 20.80 5.13 -40.96
C GLU A 52 20.83 5.44 -39.48
N ASP A 53 20.38 6.62 -39.12
CA ASP A 53 20.15 7.07 -37.78
C ASP A 53 18.95 6.24 -37.28
N HIS A 54 19.22 5.04 -36.74
CA HIS A 54 18.20 4.20 -36.11
C HIS A 54 17.70 4.98 -34.90
N LYS A 55 16.64 5.76 -35.12
CA LYS A 55 15.92 6.45 -34.04
C LYS A 55 15.60 5.41 -32.96
N GLN A 56 16.34 5.52 -31.87
CA GLN A 56 16.20 4.57 -30.76
C GLN A 56 14.74 4.65 -30.24
N ILE A 57 14.03 3.54 -30.29
CA ILE A 57 12.63 3.47 -29.85
C ILE A 57 12.64 3.56 -28.32
N GLU A 58 11.99 4.58 -27.78
CA GLU A 58 11.82 4.77 -26.35
C GLU A 58 10.34 4.79 -25.97
N VAL A 59 9.99 4.16 -24.84
CA VAL A 59 8.69 4.27 -24.21
C VAL A 59 8.84 5.02 -22.91
N LYS A 60 8.18 6.18 -22.77
CA LYS A 60 8.16 6.98 -21.55
C LYS A 60 6.89 6.69 -20.76
N VAL A 61 7.04 6.12 -19.59
CA VAL A 61 5.91 5.87 -18.69
C VAL A 61 5.73 7.06 -17.77
N ILE A 62 4.51 7.63 -17.73
CA ILE A 62 4.20 8.90 -17.09
C ILE A 62 3.15 8.68 -15.99
N ASP A 63 3.36 9.28 -14.81
CA ASP A 63 2.32 9.37 -13.79
C ASP A 63 1.29 10.45 -14.19
N PRO A 64 0.04 10.09 -14.46
CA PRO A 64 -0.97 11.06 -14.92
C PRO A 64 -1.31 12.13 -13.87
N ARG A 65 -1.03 11.87 -12.59
CA ARG A 65 -1.31 12.79 -11.47
C ARG A 65 -0.28 13.91 -11.36
N THR A 66 0.99 13.59 -11.64
CA THR A 66 2.13 14.53 -11.49
C THR A 66 2.73 14.98 -12.80
N LYS A 67 2.38 14.28 -13.90
CA LYS A 67 2.97 14.42 -15.23
C LYS A 67 4.49 14.15 -15.27
N SER A 68 5.02 13.52 -14.25
CA SER A 68 6.43 13.12 -14.19
C SER A 68 6.67 11.80 -14.91
N ILE A 69 7.85 11.68 -15.53
CA ILE A 69 8.32 10.42 -16.11
C ILE A 69 8.71 9.49 -14.95
N VAL A 70 8.02 8.36 -14.85
CA VAL A 70 8.32 7.31 -13.86
C VAL A 70 9.44 6.42 -14.33
N ARG A 71 9.47 6.09 -15.63
CA ARG A 71 10.49 5.26 -16.26
C ARG A 71 10.56 5.54 -17.75
N THR A 72 11.79 5.59 -18.29
CA THR A 72 12.06 5.48 -19.73
C THR A 72 12.52 4.05 -20.01
N ILE A 73 11.89 3.39 -20.96
CA ILE A 73 12.13 2.00 -21.36
C ILE A 73 12.69 2.02 -22.79
N ASN A 74 13.80 1.31 -22.98
CA ASN A 74 14.33 1.00 -24.30
C ASN A 74 14.00 -0.46 -24.65
N PRO A 75 12.99 -0.72 -25.47
CA PRO A 75 12.53 -2.08 -25.75
C PRO A 75 13.61 -2.96 -26.38
N SER A 76 14.44 -2.39 -27.27
CA SER A 76 15.50 -3.14 -27.97
C SER A 76 16.58 -3.63 -27.00
N GLU A 77 17.01 -2.79 -26.05
CA GLU A 77 18.00 -3.16 -25.03
C GLU A 77 17.47 -4.19 -24.05
N MET A 78 16.14 -4.17 -23.77
CA MET A 78 15.48 -5.11 -22.87
C MET A 78 15.05 -6.42 -23.54
N GLY A 79 15.34 -6.60 -24.84
CA GLY A 79 15.13 -7.85 -25.56
C GLY A 79 13.74 -8.00 -26.22
N PHE A 80 13.01 -6.91 -26.45
CA PHE A 80 11.67 -6.94 -27.08
C PHE A 80 11.67 -7.70 -28.43
N HIS A 81 12.74 -7.60 -29.24
CA HIS A 81 12.87 -8.26 -30.54
C HIS A 81 13.58 -9.61 -30.46
N THR A 82 14.32 -9.92 -29.38
CA THR A 82 15.15 -11.13 -29.26
C THR A 82 14.53 -12.18 -28.33
N ASP A 83 13.90 -11.76 -27.24
CA ASP A 83 13.23 -12.61 -26.26
C ASP A 83 12.03 -11.87 -25.66
N LYS A 84 10.94 -11.85 -26.42
CA LYS A 84 9.70 -11.15 -26.06
C LYS A 84 9.07 -11.65 -24.76
N GLU A 85 9.24 -12.93 -24.45
CA GLU A 85 8.71 -13.53 -23.21
C GLU A 85 9.49 -13.04 -21.99
N LYS A 86 10.81 -13.00 -22.07
CA LYS A 86 11.67 -12.43 -21.02
C LYS A 86 11.38 -10.95 -20.80
N TYR A 87 11.21 -10.20 -21.88
CA TYR A 87 10.85 -8.78 -21.83
C TYR A 87 9.53 -8.58 -21.08
N ARG A 88 8.48 -9.36 -21.40
CA ARG A 88 7.18 -9.31 -20.73
C ARG A 88 7.31 -9.61 -19.23
N LYS A 89 8.02 -10.65 -18.84
CA LYS A 89 8.26 -11.00 -17.41
C LYS A 89 8.96 -9.90 -16.64
N GLU A 90 9.89 -9.21 -17.27
CA GLU A 90 10.57 -8.07 -16.66
C GLU A 90 9.64 -6.88 -16.45
N LEU A 91 8.73 -6.61 -17.40
CA LEU A 91 7.68 -5.61 -17.24
C LEU A 91 6.68 -5.98 -16.15
N GLU A 92 6.25 -7.25 -16.07
CA GLU A 92 5.34 -7.75 -15.02
C GLU A 92 5.96 -7.59 -13.63
N ARG A 93 7.24 -7.95 -13.48
CA ARG A 93 7.96 -7.76 -12.23
C ARG A 93 8.00 -6.30 -11.83
N TRP A 94 8.39 -5.42 -12.77
CA TRP A 94 8.44 -3.99 -12.52
C TRP A 94 7.06 -3.39 -12.21
N ALA A 95 6.02 -3.75 -12.97
CA ALA A 95 4.65 -3.28 -12.72
C ALA A 95 4.16 -3.66 -11.33
N LYS A 96 4.47 -4.90 -10.89
CA LYS A 96 4.16 -5.38 -9.55
C LYS A 96 4.91 -4.62 -8.45
N GLU A 97 6.21 -4.37 -8.64
CA GLU A 97 7.01 -3.57 -7.71
C GLU A 97 6.50 -2.13 -7.61
N LEU A 98 6.12 -1.54 -8.75
CA LEU A 98 5.56 -0.20 -8.81
C LEU A 98 4.19 -0.11 -8.12
N ALA A 99 3.32 -1.12 -8.32
CA ALA A 99 2.01 -1.19 -7.67
C ALA A 99 2.12 -1.39 -6.16
N ARG A 100 2.86 -2.41 -5.73
CA ARG A 100 2.86 -2.89 -4.34
C ARG A 100 3.98 -2.33 -3.48
N GLY A 101 4.98 -1.73 -4.11
CA GLY A 101 6.21 -1.31 -3.44
C GLY A 101 7.22 -2.44 -3.27
N THR A 102 8.34 -2.08 -2.67
CA THR A 102 9.44 -2.95 -2.26
C THR A 102 9.70 -2.77 -0.76
N GLU A 103 10.69 -3.43 -0.20
CA GLU A 103 11.09 -3.21 1.21
C GLU A 103 11.52 -1.76 1.49
N THR A 104 11.99 -1.04 0.48
CA THR A 104 12.55 0.31 0.63
C THR A 104 11.74 1.41 -0.04
N THR A 105 10.78 1.06 -0.90
CA THR A 105 10.01 2.04 -1.69
C THR A 105 8.52 1.74 -1.57
N PRO A 106 7.68 2.71 -1.17
CA PRO A 106 6.24 2.53 -1.14
C PRO A 106 5.68 2.34 -2.55
N GLY A 107 4.65 1.50 -2.69
CA GLY A 107 3.92 1.31 -3.94
C GLY A 107 2.89 2.40 -4.19
N ILE A 108 2.32 2.37 -5.40
CA ILE A 108 1.21 3.25 -5.80
C ILE A 108 -0.10 2.80 -5.16
N ASP A 109 -0.29 1.49 -4.98
CA ASP A 109 -1.52 0.93 -4.41
C ASP A 109 -1.74 1.43 -2.99
N GLN A 110 -2.94 1.97 -2.76
CA GLN A 110 -3.36 2.46 -1.46
C GLN A 110 -4.70 1.84 -1.10
N ARG A 111 -4.78 1.23 0.07
CA ARG A 111 -6.06 0.79 0.63
C ARG A 111 -6.92 1.99 0.98
N MET A 112 -8.22 1.84 0.80
CA MET A 112 -9.18 2.83 1.27
C MET A 112 -9.05 3.01 2.79
N VAL A 113 -8.93 4.26 3.22
CA VAL A 113 -9.17 4.67 4.60
C VAL A 113 -10.56 5.26 4.62
N LEU A 114 -11.48 4.57 5.28
CA LEU A 114 -12.89 4.96 5.28
C LEU A 114 -13.11 6.27 6.05
N ASP A 115 -14.11 7.02 5.61
CA ASP A 115 -14.54 8.25 6.26
C ASP A 115 -15.18 7.93 7.63
N ARG A 116 -15.21 8.93 8.50
CA ARG A 116 -15.78 8.82 9.85
C ARG A 116 -16.66 10.03 10.16
N ILE A 117 -17.59 9.86 11.08
CA ILE A 117 -18.37 10.96 11.65
C ILE A 117 -17.71 11.38 12.97
N ASP A 118 -17.39 12.66 13.12
CA ASP A 118 -16.85 13.22 14.35
C ASP A 118 -17.94 13.44 15.43
N GLU A 119 -17.55 13.96 16.59
CA GLU A 119 -18.47 14.23 17.71
C GLU A 119 -19.49 15.35 17.39
N ASN A 120 -19.25 16.16 16.36
CA ASN A 120 -20.14 17.23 15.90
C ASN A 120 -21.03 16.79 14.72
N GLY A 121 -20.97 15.51 14.33
CA GLY A 121 -21.69 14.97 13.18
C GLY A 121 -21.08 15.34 11.82
N GLN A 122 -19.83 15.84 11.80
CA GLN A 122 -19.15 16.21 10.56
C GLN A 122 -18.32 15.04 10.01
N ILE A 123 -18.19 14.99 8.68
CA ILE A 123 -17.41 13.96 8.00
C ILE A 123 -15.91 14.28 8.11
N MET A 124 -15.19 13.41 8.77
CA MET A 124 -13.73 13.35 8.72
C MET A 124 -13.33 12.48 7.54
N LYS A 125 -12.79 13.10 6.49
CA LYS A 125 -12.39 12.40 5.27
C LYS A 125 -11.21 11.47 5.51
N GLY A 126 -11.34 10.24 5.02
CA GLY A 126 -10.28 9.26 4.92
C GLY A 126 -9.43 9.44 3.67
N LYS A 127 -9.13 8.33 2.99
CA LYS A 127 -8.39 8.33 1.72
C LYS A 127 -9.06 7.37 0.75
N PRO A 128 -9.21 7.74 -0.54
CA PRO A 128 -9.75 6.83 -1.53
C PRO A 128 -8.84 5.61 -1.73
N GLN A 129 -9.40 4.54 -2.29
CA GLN A 129 -8.59 3.43 -2.79
C GLN A 129 -7.89 3.87 -4.08
N VAL A 130 -6.61 3.54 -4.18
CA VAL A 130 -5.80 3.77 -5.40
C VAL A 130 -5.23 2.44 -5.84
N ILE A 131 -5.43 2.07 -7.09
CA ILE A 131 -4.93 0.81 -7.66
C ILE A 131 -4.24 1.09 -8.99
N LEU A 132 -3.01 0.63 -9.13
CA LEU A 132 -2.33 0.50 -10.43
C LEU A 132 -2.73 -0.84 -11.05
N LYS A 133 -3.30 -0.82 -12.24
CA LYS A 133 -3.63 -2.06 -13.00
C LYS A 133 -2.37 -2.62 -13.64
N GLU A 134 -1.68 -3.53 -12.94
CA GLU A 134 -0.40 -4.13 -13.34
C GLU A 134 -0.45 -4.70 -14.78
N SER A 135 -1.46 -5.53 -15.08
CA SER A 135 -1.62 -6.15 -16.41
C SER A 135 -1.87 -5.14 -17.53
N GLU A 136 -2.68 -4.13 -17.26
CA GLU A 136 -2.96 -3.06 -18.23
C GLU A 136 -1.71 -2.22 -18.53
N LEU A 137 -0.88 -1.94 -17.52
CA LEU A 137 0.40 -1.26 -17.72
C LEU A 137 1.32 -2.08 -18.63
N VAL A 138 1.44 -3.39 -18.37
CA VAL A 138 2.27 -4.28 -19.18
C VAL A 138 1.81 -4.27 -20.64
N GLU A 139 0.51 -4.43 -20.90
CA GLU A 139 -0.02 -4.43 -22.27
C GLU A 139 0.22 -3.09 -22.98
N LYS A 140 -0.07 -1.96 -22.34
CA LYS A 140 0.20 -0.62 -22.91
C LYS A 140 1.67 -0.42 -23.26
N VAL A 141 2.59 -0.85 -22.38
CA VAL A 141 4.03 -0.76 -22.66
C VAL A 141 4.44 -1.69 -23.79
N MET A 142 3.90 -2.92 -23.83
CA MET A 142 4.14 -3.88 -24.93
C MET A 142 3.71 -3.32 -26.29
N GLU A 143 2.55 -2.67 -26.35
CA GLU A 143 2.06 -2.01 -27.57
C GLU A 143 2.94 -0.84 -27.98
N ALA A 144 3.27 0.04 -27.04
CA ALA A 144 4.15 1.19 -27.29
C ALA A 144 5.58 0.79 -27.67
N SER A 145 6.03 -0.43 -27.31
CA SER A 145 7.36 -0.94 -27.64
C SER A 145 7.60 -1.15 -29.12
N VAL A 146 6.54 -1.15 -29.95
CA VAL A 146 6.66 -1.26 -31.41
C VAL A 146 7.13 0.03 -32.05
N ASN A 147 6.59 1.18 -31.62
CA ASN A 147 6.80 2.48 -32.27
C ASN A 147 7.35 3.56 -31.34
N GLY A 148 7.48 3.26 -30.05
CA GLY A 148 7.80 4.24 -29.02
C GLY A 148 6.59 5.09 -28.62
N GLY A 149 6.84 6.06 -27.72
CA GLY A 149 5.84 7.02 -27.30
C GLY A 149 5.65 7.10 -25.79
N GLU A 150 4.55 7.71 -25.39
CA GLU A 150 4.20 7.91 -23.97
C GLU A 150 3.09 6.97 -23.55
N VAL A 151 3.24 6.40 -22.34
CA VAL A 151 2.26 5.51 -21.70
C VAL A 151 1.90 6.09 -20.34
N GLU A 152 0.66 6.50 -20.16
CA GLU A 152 0.18 6.90 -18.83
C GLU A 152 -0.06 5.65 -17.96
N LEU A 153 0.33 5.74 -16.68
CA LEU A 153 0.04 4.71 -15.69
C LEU A 153 -1.47 4.51 -15.56
N PRO A 154 -1.98 3.28 -15.69
CA PRO A 154 -3.40 2.98 -15.50
C PRO A 154 -3.77 2.96 -14.01
N ILE A 155 -3.87 4.15 -13.43
CA ILE A 155 -4.20 4.36 -12.02
C ILE A 155 -5.70 4.59 -11.90
N TYR A 156 -6.35 3.78 -11.06
CA TYR A 156 -7.78 3.88 -10.76
C TYR A 156 -7.97 4.34 -9.32
N VAL A 157 -8.80 5.35 -9.14
CA VAL A 157 -9.18 5.90 -7.84
C VAL A 157 -10.65 5.56 -7.58
N THR A 158 -10.94 4.97 -6.42
CA THR A 158 -12.29 4.64 -6.00
C THR A 158 -12.59 5.39 -4.71
N GLU A 159 -13.56 6.29 -4.77
CA GLU A 159 -14.11 7.02 -3.63
C GLU A 159 -15.09 6.13 -2.84
N SER A 160 -15.43 6.54 -1.61
CA SER A 160 -16.39 5.82 -0.78
C SER A 160 -17.79 5.82 -1.39
N GLY A 161 -18.49 4.69 -1.27
CA GLY A 161 -19.77 4.42 -1.92
C GLY A 161 -21.01 4.90 -1.14
N TYR A 162 -20.91 6.06 -0.47
CA TYR A 162 -22.05 6.73 0.17
C TYR A 162 -22.20 8.18 -0.35
N LYS A 163 -23.35 8.79 -0.12
CA LYS A 163 -23.61 10.20 -0.45
C LYS A 163 -23.59 11.06 0.81
N PRO A 164 -23.07 12.31 0.76
CA PRO A 164 -23.04 13.20 1.91
C PRO A 164 -24.42 13.44 2.56
N GLU A 165 -25.49 13.44 1.76
CA GLU A 165 -26.88 13.59 2.23
C GLU A 165 -27.39 12.40 3.08
N ASP A 166 -26.74 11.23 2.99
CA ASP A 166 -27.13 10.03 3.75
C ASP A 166 -26.68 10.12 5.22
N ILE A 167 -25.65 10.94 5.50
CA ILE A 167 -24.94 10.96 6.78
C ILE A 167 -25.81 11.34 7.98
N PRO A 168 -26.68 12.38 7.91
CA PRO A 168 -27.42 12.83 9.10
C PRO A 168 -28.26 11.76 9.77
N ASN A 169 -28.65 10.71 9.05
CA ASN A 169 -29.57 9.68 9.49
C ASN A 169 -28.93 8.28 9.62
N LEU A 170 -27.62 8.13 9.36
CA LEU A 170 -26.97 6.82 9.43
C LEU A 170 -26.90 6.21 10.84
N ASP A 171 -27.10 6.99 11.88
CA ASP A 171 -27.11 6.55 13.29
C ASP A 171 -28.51 6.20 13.82
N ASP A 172 -29.59 6.26 12.99
CA ASP A 172 -30.97 6.15 13.44
C ASP A 172 -31.35 4.73 13.87
N VAL A 173 -30.94 3.71 13.10
CA VAL A 173 -31.44 2.34 13.26
C VAL A 173 -30.29 1.34 13.39
N VAL A 174 -30.40 0.45 14.37
CA VAL A 174 -29.50 -0.70 14.54
C VAL A 174 -29.97 -1.85 13.65
N LEU A 175 -29.15 -2.23 12.65
CA LEU A 175 -29.38 -3.42 11.82
C LEU A 175 -28.92 -4.70 12.51
N SER A 176 -27.78 -4.64 13.17
CA SER A 176 -27.20 -5.78 13.90
C SER A 176 -26.38 -5.31 15.08
N SER A 177 -26.18 -6.19 16.06
CA SER A 177 -25.42 -5.90 17.26
C SER A 177 -24.78 -7.17 17.82
N PHE A 178 -23.56 -7.05 18.34
CA PHE A 178 -22.91 -8.12 19.08
C PHE A 178 -22.07 -7.57 20.23
N SER A 179 -22.02 -8.33 21.34
CA SER A 179 -21.27 -7.91 22.52
C SER A 179 -20.32 -9.00 22.99
N THR A 180 -19.15 -8.58 23.43
CA THR A 180 -18.17 -9.43 24.11
C THR A 180 -17.82 -8.86 25.48
N TYR A 181 -17.36 -9.72 26.36
CA TYR A 181 -17.05 -9.36 27.74
C TYR A 181 -15.58 -9.58 28.05
N PHE A 182 -15.04 -8.76 28.95
CA PHE A 182 -13.64 -8.85 29.38
C PHE A 182 -13.47 -8.42 30.84
N ASN A 183 -12.41 -8.86 31.49
CA ASN A 183 -12.07 -8.41 32.84
C ASN A 183 -11.50 -6.99 32.81
N SER A 184 -12.28 -6.01 33.25
CA SER A 184 -11.88 -4.61 33.34
C SER A 184 -10.75 -4.35 34.35
N GLY A 185 -10.47 -5.29 35.25
CA GLY A 185 -9.31 -5.21 36.16
C GLY A 185 -7.96 -5.44 35.48
N VAL A 186 -7.94 -5.99 34.26
CA VAL A 186 -6.72 -6.09 33.43
C VAL A 186 -6.56 -4.80 32.64
N VAL A 187 -5.96 -3.79 33.27
CA VAL A 187 -5.93 -2.39 32.80
C VAL A 187 -5.36 -2.25 31.39
N GLY A 188 -4.21 -2.87 31.09
CA GLY A 188 -3.57 -2.78 29.77
C GLY A 188 -4.47 -3.35 28.67
N ARG A 189 -5.09 -4.54 28.90
CA ARG A 189 -6.04 -5.15 27.96
C ARG A 189 -7.27 -4.28 27.75
N SER A 190 -7.83 -3.73 28.83
CA SER A 190 -8.99 -2.84 28.76
C SER A 190 -8.69 -1.60 27.93
N LYS A 191 -7.50 -1.00 28.10
CA LYS A 191 -7.06 0.15 27.30
C LYS A 191 -6.89 -0.21 25.82
N ASN A 192 -6.34 -1.38 25.51
CA ASN A 192 -6.18 -1.84 24.12
C ASN A 192 -7.52 -2.07 23.41
N ILE A 193 -8.51 -2.65 24.12
CA ILE A 193 -9.88 -2.82 23.61
C ILE A 193 -10.51 -1.43 23.39
N GLU A 194 -10.38 -0.51 24.33
CA GLU A 194 -10.88 0.86 24.20
C GLU A 194 -10.32 1.55 22.96
N LEU A 195 -8.98 1.58 22.80
CA LEU A 195 -8.32 2.24 21.69
C LEU A 195 -8.73 1.65 20.33
N SER A 196 -8.74 0.32 20.22
CA SER A 196 -9.14 -0.34 18.97
C SER A 196 -10.64 -0.16 18.67
N ALA A 197 -11.49 -0.09 19.69
CA ALA A 197 -12.91 0.23 19.53
C ALA A 197 -13.11 1.68 19.07
N GLN A 198 -12.42 2.65 19.68
CA GLN A 198 -12.43 4.05 19.26
C GLN A 198 -11.96 4.21 17.81
N ALA A 199 -10.96 3.44 17.40
CA ALA A 199 -10.40 3.50 16.04
C ALA A 199 -11.43 3.09 14.96
N ILE A 200 -12.39 2.23 15.26
CA ILE A 200 -13.46 1.81 14.32
C ILE A 200 -14.80 2.48 14.60
N ASN A 201 -14.92 3.29 15.65
CA ASN A 201 -16.18 3.96 15.99
C ASN A 201 -16.52 5.03 14.97
N ASN A 202 -17.80 5.14 14.63
CA ASN A 202 -18.38 6.09 13.67
C ASN A 202 -17.77 5.98 12.24
N VAL A 203 -17.22 4.82 11.87
CA VAL A 203 -16.71 4.57 10.51
C VAL A 203 -17.90 4.32 9.59
N ILE A 204 -17.91 5.04 8.46
CA ILE A 204 -18.90 4.89 7.39
C ILE A 204 -18.37 3.83 6.41
N VAL A 205 -19.18 2.83 6.11
CA VAL A 205 -18.88 1.81 5.09
C VAL A 205 -19.92 1.93 3.99
N GLY A 206 -19.61 2.70 2.95
CA GLY A 206 -20.49 2.91 1.80
C GLY A 206 -20.75 1.63 1.02
N VAL A 207 -21.67 1.69 0.07
CA VAL A 207 -22.00 0.54 -0.78
C VAL A 207 -20.78 0.14 -1.62
N ASN A 208 -20.42 -1.14 -1.59
CA ASN A 208 -19.21 -1.73 -2.22
C ASN A 208 -17.87 -1.31 -1.59
N ASP A 209 -17.85 -0.48 -0.56
CA ASP A 209 -16.61 -0.17 0.15
C ASP A 209 -16.00 -1.42 0.77
N ILE A 210 -14.67 -1.43 0.83
CA ILE A 210 -13.91 -2.48 1.52
C ILE A 210 -13.40 -1.95 2.85
N PHE A 211 -13.96 -2.47 3.94
CA PHE A 211 -13.43 -2.24 5.28
C PHE A 211 -12.17 -3.09 5.50
N SER A 212 -11.14 -2.50 6.11
CA SER A 212 -9.92 -3.18 6.58
C SER A 212 -9.67 -2.79 8.02
N PHE A 213 -9.72 -3.76 8.93
CA PHE A 213 -9.51 -3.53 10.35
C PHE A 213 -8.12 -2.94 10.63
N ASN A 214 -7.08 -3.53 10.04
CA ASN A 214 -5.71 -3.03 10.21
C ASN A 214 -5.52 -1.61 9.67
N THR A 215 -6.19 -1.26 8.57
CA THR A 215 -6.11 0.10 8.00
C THR A 215 -6.77 1.13 8.92
N MET A 216 -7.89 0.77 9.57
CA MET A 216 -8.62 1.69 10.46
C MET A 216 -7.97 1.81 11.83
N VAL A 217 -7.45 0.70 12.38
CA VAL A 217 -6.89 0.64 13.75
C VAL A 217 -5.41 1.05 13.78
N GLY A 218 -4.65 0.76 12.70
CA GLY A 218 -3.21 0.95 12.67
C GLY A 218 -2.43 -0.09 13.48
N PRO A 219 -1.11 0.08 13.63
CA PRO A 219 -0.27 -0.83 14.38
C PRO A 219 -0.52 -0.74 15.89
N GLY A 220 -0.67 -1.90 16.55
CA GLY A 220 -0.87 -2.02 18.00
C GLY A 220 0.43 -1.85 18.78
N THR A 221 1.07 -0.68 18.71
CA THR A 221 2.37 -0.40 19.32
C THR A 221 2.26 0.56 20.51
N ALA A 222 3.31 0.63 21.32
CA ALA A 222 3.36 1.54 22.46
C ALA A 222 3.29 3.02 22.04
N GLU A 223 3.86 3.38 20.89
CA GLU A 223 3.81 4.73 20.31
C GLU A 223 2.37 5.16 20.01
N ASN A 224 1.50 4.21 19.68
CA ASN A 224 0.07 4.43 19.45
C ASN A 224 -0.77 4.30 20.74
N GLY A 225 -0.13 4.23 21.91
CA GLY A 225 -0.78 4.18 23.22
C GLY A 225 -1.23 2.79 23.68
N TYR A 226 -0.98 1.74 22.88
CA TYR A 226 -1.30 0.36 23.28
C TYR A 226 -0.39 -0.10 24.43
N GLN A 227 -0.97 -0.91 25.32
CA GLN A 227 -0.37 -1.32 26.57
C GLN A 227 0.02 -2.79 26.58
N PRO A 228 0.99 -3.20 27.44
CA PRO A 228 1.29 -4.62 27.66
C PRO A 228 0.06 -5.38 28.14
N ALA A 229 -0.20 -6.52 27.48
CA ALA A 229 -1.25 -7.47 27.86
C ALA A 229 -0.96 -8.84 27.24
N LYS A 230 -1.67 -9.89 27.70
CA LYS A 230 -1.51 -11.25 27.13
C LYS A 230 -2.03 -11.34 25.69
N GLU A 231 -1.22 -11.95 24.82
CA GLU A 231 -1.51 -12.26 23.42
C GLU A 231 -1.33 -13.74 23.14
N ILE A 232 -1.98 -14.24 22.08
CA ILE A 232 -1.79 -15.62 21.60
C ILE A 232 -0.85 -15.58 20.39
N ILE A 233 0.38 -16.08 20.58
CA ILE A 233 1.37 -16.24 19.52
C ILE A 233 1.80 -17.71 19.46
N ASN A 234 1.71 -18.34 18.29
CA ASN A 234 2.12 -19.74 18.07
C ASN A 234 1.54 -20.72 19.09
N LYS A 235 0.22 -20.62 19.35
CA LYS A 235 -0.51 -21.47 20.33
C LYS A 235 -0.03 -21.29 21.78
N LYS A 236 0.56 -20.16 22.13
CA LYS A 236 1.00 -19.84 23.49
C LYS A 236 0.50 -18.47 23.90
N LEU A 237 0.15 -18.35 25.17
CA LEU A 237 -0.19 -17.07 25.77
C LEU A 237 1.13 -16.38 26.22
N VAL A 238 1.47 -15.27 25.60
CA VAL A 238 2.70 -14.51 25.86
C VAL A 238 2.36 -13.08 26.26
N ASP A 239 3.29 -12.39 26.90
CA ASP A 239 3.20 -10.96 27.13
C ASP A 239 3.63 -10.22 25.85
N GLY A 240 2.80 -9.27 25.41
CA GLY A 240 3.04 -8.44 24.24
C GLY A 240 2.34 -7.10 24.36
N ILE A 241 2.45 -6.23 23.36
CA ILE A 241 1.75 -4.94 23.31
C ILE A 241 0.57 -5.08 22.35
N GLY A 242 -0.65 -4.70 22.80
CA GLY A 242 -1.84 -4.79 21.96
C GLY A 242 -2.78 -5.94 22.29
N GLY A 243 -2.45 -6.77 23.28
CA GLY A 243 -3.33 -7.86 23.73
C GLY A 243 -4.73 -7.33 24.06
N GLY A 244 -5.75 -7.82 23.33
CA GLY A 244 -7.14 -7.34 23.38
C GLY A 244 -7.69 -6.85 22.03
N ILE A 245 -6.85 -6.41 21.10
CA ILE A 245 -7.27 -5.90 19.78
C ILE A 245 -8.10 -6.94 19.01
N CYS A 246 -7.71 -8.22 19.03
CA CYS A 246 -8.47 -9.30 18.39
C CYS A 246 -9.88 -9.51 18.99
N GLN A 247 -10.14 -9.05 20.20
CA GLN A 247 -11.50 -9.07 20.76
C GLN A 247 -12.37 -8.04 20.05
N THR A 248 -11.85 -6.86 19.75
CA THR A 248 -12.56 -5.82 18.99
C THR A 248 -12.88 -6.29 17.58
N SER A 249 -11.91 -6.88 16.85
CA SER A 249 -12.16 -7.42 15.52
C SER A 249 -13.16 -8.57 15.51
N SER A 250 -13.12 -9.45 16.52
CA SER A 250 -14.09 -10.54 16.67
C SER A 250 -15.51 -10.05 17.02
N THR A 251 -15.61 -8.98 17.81
CA THR A 251 -16.91 -8.37 18.12
C THR A 251 -17.51 -7.76 16.85
N LEU A 252 -16.71 -7.03 16.07
CA LEU A 252 -17.13 -6.48 14.78
C LEU A 252 -17.54 -7.60 13.80
N PHE A 253 -16.71 -8.67 13.69
CA PHE A 253 -17.02 -9.82 12.84
C PHE A 253 -18.40 -10.38 13.14
N ASN A 254 -18.71 -10.67 14.40
CA ASN A 254 -20.01 -11.23 14.79
C ASN A 254 -21.19 -10.27 14.60
N SER A 255 -20.94 -8.97 14.60
CA SER A 255 -21.96 -7.98 14.28
C SER A 255 -22.24 -7.92 12.78
N ILE A 256 -21.17 -7.77 11.94
CA ILE A 256 -21.32 -7.61 10.50
C ILE A 256 -21.75 -8.90 9.78
N ASP A 257 -21.40 -10.07 10.33
CA ASP A 257 -21.75 -11.39 9.79
C ASP A 257 -23.27 -11.63 9.69
N GLN A 258 -24.05 -10.96 10.55
CA GLN A 258 -25.51 -11.02 10.52
C GLN A 258 -26.12 -10.36 9.28
N LEU A 259 -25.33 -9.57 8.55
CA LEU A 259 -25.78 -8.81 7.37
C LEU A 259 -25.40 -9.43 6.03
N GLY A 260 -24.72 -10.57 6.02
CA GLY A 260 -24.40 -11.30 4.79
C GLY A 260 -23.39 -10.59 3.88
N VAL A 261 -22.43 -9.82 4.44
CA VAL A 261 -21.38 -9.14 3.68
C VAL A 261 -20.41 -10.12 3.03
N LYS A 262 -19.67 -9.67 2.00
CA LYS A 262 -18.66 -10.48 1.36
C LYS A 262 -17.30 -10.37 2.09
N TYR A 263 -16.80 -11.48 2.63
CA TYR A 263 -15.45 -11.51 3.20
C TYR A 263 -14.37 -11.46 2.13
N ILE A 264 -13.36 -10.59 2.35
CA ILE A 264 -12.15 -10.48 1.53
C ILE A 264 -10.98 -11.18 2.23
N GLU A 265 -10.89 -11.05 3.54
CA GLU A 265 -9.87 -11.67 4.37
C GLU A 265 -10.41 -11.91 5.78
N TRP A 266 -10.25 -13.11 6.28
CA TRP A 266 -10.67 -13.50 7.62
C TRP A 266 -9.85 -14.68 8.13
N HIS A 267 -9.46 -14.64 9.39
CA HIS A 267 -8.62 -15.65 10.03
C HIS A 267 -9.13 -15.99 11.43
N ASN A 268 -8.99 -17.24 11.83
CA ASN A 268 -9.24 -17.67 13.20
C ASN A 268 -7.94 -17.75 14.01
N HIS A 269 -8.06 -17.69 15.33
CA HIS A 269 -6.97 -18.01 16.23
C HIS A 269 -6.62 -19.51 16.16
N SER A 270 -5.37 -19.80 16.44
CA SER A 270 -4.87 -21.18 16.53
C SER A 270 -5.28 -21.90 17.83
N LEU A 271 -5.85 -21.17 18.79
CA LEU A 271 -6.40 -21.66 20.05
C LEU A 271 -7.82 -21.12 20.24
N SER A 272 -8.65 -21.88 20.97
CA SER A 272 -9.95 -21.39 21.41
C SER A 272 -9.78 -20.19 22.35
N ILE A 273 -10.58 -19.16 22.11
CA ILE A 273 -10.64 -17.93 22.89
C ILE A 273 -11.95 -17.85 23.65
N GLY A 274 -11.92 -17.27 24.86
CA GLY A 274 -13.06 -17.34 25.77
C GLY A 274 -14.13 -16.25 25.60
N TYR A 275 -13.94 -15.27 24.72
CA TYR A 275 -14.86 -14.13 24.57
C TYR A 275 -15.89 -14.30 23.44
N VAL A 276 -15.72 -15.28 22.55
CA VAL A 276 -16.69 -15.69 21.52
C VAL A 276 -16.73 -17.22 21.40
N PRO A 277 -17.80 -17.83 20.86
CA PRO A 277 -17.84 -19.26 20.55
C PRO A 277 -16.72 -19.69 19.60
N ALA A 278 -16.34 -20.97 19.63
CA ALA A 278 -15.31 -21.53 18.76
C ALA A 278 -15.66 -21.29 17.28
N GLY A 279 -14.67 -20.83 16.49
CA GLY A 279 -14.85 -20.49 15.08
C GLY A 279 -15.57 -19.17 14.82
N ARG A 280 -15.95 -18.44 15.86
CA ARG A 280 -16.61 -17.12 15.75
C ARG A 280 -15.66 -15.97 16.05
N ASP A 281 -14.37 -16.17 15.87
CA ASP A 281 -13.33 -15.17 16.09
C ASP A 281 -12.75 -14.65 14.78
N ALA A 282 -12.25 -13.43 14.83
CA ALA A 282 -11.49 -12.80 13.75
C ALA A 282 -10.14 -12.34 14.31
N THR A 283 -9.08 -13.12 14.06
CA THR A 283 -7.73 -12.76 14.50
C THR A 283 -7.09 -11.79 13.53
N VAL A 284 -6.43 -10.78 14.06
CA VAL A 284 -5.70 -9.78 13.32
C VAL A 284 -4.26 -9.65 13.84
N ALA A 285 -3.33 -9.34 12.94
CA ALA A 285 -1.95 -9.00 13.24
C ALA A 285 -1.49 -7.99 12.19
N TYR A 286 -1.15 -6.78 12.60
CA TYR A 286 -0.83 -5.70 11.67
C TYR A 286 0.25 -6.10 10.66
N GLY A 287 -0.03 -5.88 9.37
CA GLY A 287 0.85 -6.26 8.28
C GLY A 287 0.89 -7.76 7.92
N VAL A 288 0.24 -8.64 8.71
CA VAL A 288 0.31 -10.10 8.50
C VAL A 288 -1.06 -10.73 8.30
N LYS A 289 -2.03 -10.41 9.17
CA LYS A 289 -3.41 -10.92 9.12
C LYS A 289 -4.36 -9.77 9.31
N ASP A 290 -5.38 -9.68 8.46
CA ASP A 290 -6.39 -8.63 8.54
C ASP A 290 -7.80 -9.25 8.65
N PHE A 291 -8.75 -8.45 9.12
CA PHE A 291 -10.17 -8.72 8.95
C PHE A 291 -10.73 -7.70 7.97
N ARG A 292 -11.12 -8.18 6.80
CA ARG A 292 -11.57 -7.36 5.69
C ARG A 292 -12.87 -7.88 5.11
N PHE A 293 -13.82 -6.98 4.87
CA PHE A 293 -15.07 -7.30 4.20
C PHE A 293 -15.47 -6.19 3.22
N GLN A 294 -16.24 -6.56 2.20
CA GLN A 294 -16.89 -5.62 1.30
C GLN A 294 -18.35 -5.47 1.71
N ASN A 295 -18.81 -4.24 1.80
CA ASN A 295 -20.24 -3.96 2.02
C ASN A 295 -21.05 -4.28 0.77
N THR A 296 -21.67 -5.45 0.73
CA THR A 296 -22.55 -5.93 -0.35
C THR A 296 -24.04 -5.83 -0.01
N THR A 297 -24.38 -5.12 1.06
CA THR A 297 -25.78 -5.01 1.53
C THR A 297 -26.65 -4.11 0.67
N GLY A 298 -26.08 -3.35 -0.25
CA GLY A 298 -26.78 -2.37 -1.09
C GLY A 298 -27.12 -1.05 -0.38
N VAL A 299 -26.79 -0.92 0.91
CA VAL A 299 -27.04 0.29 1.71
C VAL A 299 -25.77 0.73 2.44
N PRO A 300 -25.57 2.05 2.69
CA PRO A 300 -24.46 2.51 3.51
C PRO A 300 -24.66 2.11 4.97
N LEU A 301 -23.55 1.76 5.64
CA LEU A 301 -23.51 1.29 7.01
C LEU A 301 -22.66 2.24 7.87
N LEU A 302 -23.04 2.38 9.15
CA LEU A 302 -22.22 3.05 10.17
C LEU A 302 -21.82 2.00 11.22
N ILE A 303 -20.52 1.88 11.49
CA ILE A 303 -20.00 1.07 12.58
C ILE A 303 -20.01 1.93 13.84
N LYS A 304 -20.77 1.49 14.86
CA LYS A 304 -20.83 2.14 16.17
C LYS A 304 -20.24 1.24 17.23
N THR A 305 -19.38 1.76 18.09
CA THR A 305 -18.85 1.01 19.23
C THR A 305 -19.32 1.61 20.54
N ILE A 306 -19.71 0.75 21.46
CA ILE A 306 -20.11 1.11 22.82
C ILE A 306 -19.17 0.36 23.77
N TYR A 307 -18.24 1.10 24.35
CA TYR A 307 -17.28 0.59 25.33
C TYR A 307 -17.73 0.93 26.74
N GLY A 308 -17.80 -0.08 27.57
CA GLY A 308 -18.17 0.07 28.99
C GLY A 308 -17.31 -0.80 29.89
N LYS A 309 -17.53 -0.74 31.20
CA LYS A 309 -16.79 -1.56 32.17
C LYS A 309 -16.99 -3.06 31.90
N GLY A 310 -15.98 -3.72 31.36
CA GLY A 310 -15.98 -5.14 31.09
C GLY A 310 -16.82 -5.59 29.90
N LYS A 311 -17.33 -4.67 29.06
CA LYS A 311 -18.16 -5.00 27.90
C LYS A 311 -17.78 -4.12 26.70
N LEU A 312 -17.65 -4.73 25.53
CA LEU A 312 -17.60 -4.05 24.22
C LEU A 312 -18.81 -4.52 23.41
N THR A 313 -19.58 -3.57 22.89
CA THR A 313 -20.65 -3.81 21.92
C THR A 313 -20.27 -3.12 20.61
N VAL A 314 -20.46 -3.81 19.49
CA VAL A 314 -20.41 -3.22 18.16
C VAL A 314 -21.80 -3.32 17.57
N GLU A 315 -22.30 -2.20 17.11
CA GLU A 315 -23.57 -2.08 16.37
C GLU A 315 -23.28 -1.66 14.93
N ILE A 316 -23.99 -2.25 14.01
CA ILE A 316 -24.03 -1.79 12.63
C ILE A 316 -25.33 -1.05 12.44
N ARG A 317 -25.25 0.20 12.04
CA ARG A 317 -26.38 1.10 11.93
C ARG A 317 -26.59 1.62 10.51
N THR A 318 -27.78 2.10 10.23
CA THR A 318 -28.14 2.77 8.98
C THR A 318 -29.35 3.69 9.22
N SER A 319 -29.80 4.41 8.19
CA SER A 319 -31.03 5.20 8.29
C SER A 319 -32.29 4.32 8.24
N ALA A 320 -33.42 4.86 8.69
CA ALA A 320 -34.71 4.17 8.60
C ALA A 320 -35.11 3.87 7.14
N GLU A 321 -34.79 4.76 6.22
CA GLU A 321 -35.02 4.55 4.79
C GLU A 321 -34.21 3.37 4.25
N TYR A 322 -32.92 3.31 4.56
CA TYR A 322 -32.04 2.24 4.13
C TYR A 322 -32.33 0.90 4.83
N GLN A 323 -32.85 0.91 6.07
CA GLN A 323 -33.36 -0.30 6.71
C GLN A 323 -34.50 -0.92 5.88
N ALA A 324 -35.44 -0.10 5.41
CA ALA A 324 -36.54 -0.58 4.57
C ALA A 324 -36.05 -1.15 3.24
N LEU A 325 -35.06 -0.54 2.62
CA LEU A 325 -34.43 -1.06 1.39
C LEU A 325 -33.67 -2.37 1.62
N TYR A 326 -32.91 -2.45 2.70
CA TYR A 326 -32.20 -3.66 3.11
C TYR A 326 -33.17 -4.84 3.32
N ALA A 327 -34.30 -4.61 4.00
CA ALA A 327 -35.31 -5.64 4.27
C ALA A 327 -36.05 -6.14 3.01
N GLN A 328 -36.05 -5.38 1.92
CA GLN A 328 -36.66 -5.79 0.64
C GLN A 328 -35.71 -6.65 -0.20
N GLY A 329 -34.40 -6.54 0.03
CA GLY A 329 -33.37 -7.24 -0.74
C GLY A 329 -32.89 -8.55 -0.10
N HIS A 330 -33.27 -8.81 1.14
CA HIS A 330 -32.87 -9.97 1.97
C HIS A 330 -34.09 -10.59 2.60
#